data_d186061270b64697998ff371e6abf400
#
_entry.id   d186061270b64697998ff371e6abf400
#
_cell.length_a   1.000
_cell.length_b   1.000
_cell.length_c   1.000
_cell.angle_alpha   90.00
_cell.angle_beta   90.00
_cell.angle_gamma   90.00
#
_symmetry.space_group_name_H-M   'P 1'
#
loop_
_entity.id
_entity.type
_entity.pdbx_description
1 polymer ?
#
loop_
_entity_poly.entity_id
_entity_poly.type
_entity_poly.pdbx_seq_one_letter_code
_entity_poly.pdbx_strand_id
1 'polypeptide(L)'
;INLMELKNTAELYNKIFECIYTREYSRKKAGGLKYKAEYSEYQKMLAHLGGCAYRNNSRSVSANTIYEYCTVMDDKKLCKNWIKLHQDDNPSKLVLLFFLRENYKNGNDSKSTIDDQKTEIEFMHKTFYEYLAAIEIIRLMYEYTKSDDYDKKLKQVFYMFSQNIVDNVIADFVKEIILNQNLMFGDEVITLAKYDSVLSEIVSSAYNVNYPVMIGTGDLSQYLYVRNYQNLKNIVLTYEKSISELIKVTTNFTDISGNDNICKLQLENMEWDDVNIASWVLDYCNMSGSHLENAILSGASFKYSDIQDAVLMMATADRTDFSNATLDGTDFTKASLVAANFSNIITKEIVNFQGTIINSGNFARTRLKNVNFLGADLQNANFNNSKLIGCNFSGADLTDASLNNVIIKKCKWDDCIMQNTKLQNIDISQFDLNDDSIIEMLSEADLTNVIWNLVTEKQEKKLRKAKEKYEAIIADLWKI
;
A
#
# COMPACT_ATOMS: atom_id res chain seq x y z
N ILE A 1 -33.55 -3.87 18.87
CA ILE A 1 -32.26 -3.18 18.66
C ILE A 1 -32.54 -1.69 18.72
N ASN A 2 -31.91 -0.99 19.63
CA ASN A 2 -31.97 0.47 19.64
C ASN A 2 -30.94 0.99 18.61
N LEU A 3 -31.40 1.32 17.42
CA LEU A 3 -30.56 1.75 16.30
C LEU A 3 -29.77 3.07 16.56
N MET A 4 -30.26 3.86 17.56
CA MET A 4 -29.57 5.13 17.91
C MET A 4 -28.30 4.94 18.75
N GLU A 5 -28.05 3.73 19.26
CA GLU A 5 -26.86 3.41 20.05
C GLU A 5 -25.76 2.75 19.22
N LEU A 6 -26.03 2.43 17.95
CA LEU A 6 -25.07 1.78 17.08
C LEU A 6 -24.06 2.78 16.53
N LYS A 7 -22.77 2.42 16.61
CA LYS A 7 -21.67 3.30 16.22
C LYS A 7 -21.36 3.20 14.73
N ASN A 8 -21.60 2.04 14.12
CA ASN A 8 -21.29 1.77 12.72
C ASN A 8 -22.04 0.55 12.17
N THR A 9 -21.81 0.24 10.90
CA THR A 9 -22.44 -0.84 10.15
C THR A 9 -22.04 -2.22 10.67
N ALA A 10 -20.79 -2.41 11.06
CA ALA A 10 -20.31 -3.69 11.61
C ALA A 10 -21.01 -4.03 12.94
N GLU A 11 -21.23 -3.05 13.81
CA GLU A 11 -21.96 -3.24 15.05
C GLU A 11 -23.42 -3.62 14.79
N LEU A 12 -24.06 -3.02 13.79
CA LEU A 12 -25.41 -3.40 13.35
C LEU A 12 -25.47 -4.87 12.96
N TYR A 13 -24.56 -5.34 12.11
CA TYR A 13 -24.52 -6.74 11.69
C TYR A 13 -24.27 -7.68 12.87
N ASN A 14 -23.34 -7.37 13.75
CA ASN A 14 -23.06 -8.17 14.94
C ASN A 14 -24.32 -8.29 15.82
N LYS A 15 -25.03 -7.19 16.05
CA LYS A 15 -26.29 -7.19 16.82
C LYS A 15 -27.41 -7.97 16.14
N ILE A 16 -27.50 -7.91 14.81
CA ILE A 16 -28.48 -8.72 14.05
C ILE A 16 -28.21 -10.22 14.28
N PHE A 17 -26.94 -10.65 14.12
CA PHE A 17 -26.58 -12.05 14.31
C PHE A 17 -26.82 -12.51 15.76
N GLU A 18 -26.46 -11.69 16.75
CA GLU A 18 -26.72 -11.96 18.17
C GLU A 18 -28.24 -12.10 18.47
N CYS A 19 -29.04 -11.17 17.97
CA CYS A 19 -30.48 -11.20 18.18
C CYS A 19 -31.14 -12.44 17.56
N ILE A 20 -30.73 -12.82 16.35
CA ILE A 20 -31.26 -14.00 15.66
C ILE A 20 -30.87 -15.26 16.43
N TYR A 21 -29.57 -15.38 16.80
CA TYR A 21 -29.11 -16.51 17.60
C TYR A 21 -29.89 -16.63 18.92
N THR A 22 -29.99 -15.54 19.67
CA THR A 22 -30.69 -15.50 20.98
C THR A 22 -32.17 -15.84 20.84
N ARG A 23 -32.85 -15.32 19.83
CA ARG A 23 -34.25 -15.62 19.57
C ARG A 23 -34.46 -17.10 19.28
N GLU A 24 -33.70 -17.68 18.39
CA GLU A 24 -33.87 -19.08 18.02
C GLU A 24 -33.41 -20.02 19.16
N TYR A 25 -32.36 -19.65 19.89
CA TYR A 25 -31.97 -20.39 21.10
C TYR A 25 -33.01 -20.37 22.19
N SER A 26 -33.67 -19.23 22.43
CA SER A 26 -34.75 -19.10 23.44
C SER A 26 -35.99 -19.91 23.09
N ARG A 27 -36.37 -19.98 21.81
CA ARG A 27 -37.48 -20.79 21.33
C ARG A 27 -37.31 -22.29 21.61
N LYS A 28 -36.07 -22.77 21.67
CA LYS A 28 -35.70 -24.17 21.86
C LYS A 28 -35.50 -24.59 23.30
N LYS A 29 -35.12 -23.64 24.16
CA LYS A 29 -35.01 -23.94 25.60
C LYS A 29 -36.35 -24.46 26.14
N ALA A 30 -37.48 -24.09 25.50
CA ALA A 30 -38.79 -24.62 25.77
C ALA A 30 -38.99 -26.10 25.34
N GLY A 31 -38.14 -26.63 24.45
CA GLY A 31 -38.21 -28.01 23.89
C GLY A 31 -37.18 -29.02 24.43
N GLY A 32 -36.39 -28.67 25.43
CA GLY A 32 -35.54 -29.63 26.15
C GLY A 32 -34.27 -30.10 25.45
N LEU A 33 -33.84 -29.50 24.36
CA LEU A 33 -32.66 -29.90 23.61
C LEU A 33 -31.36 -29.31 24.17
N LYS A 34 -30.45 -30.19 24.60
CA LYS A 34 -29.09 -29.92 25.10
C LYS A 34 -28.11 -29.54 23.98
N TYR A 35 -28.35 -28.51 23.21
CA TYR A 35 -27.31 -28.00 22.29
C TYR A 35 -26.88 -26.59 22.74
N LYS A 36 -25.87 -26.54 23.59
CA LYS A 36 -24.98 -25.41 23.73
C LYS A 36 -23.91 -25.49 22.63
N ALA A 37 -24.28 -25.24 21.37
CA ALA A 37 -23.29 -24.62 20.51
C ALA A 37 -23.11 -23.23 21.10
N GLU A 38 -21.96 -22.96 21.69
CA GLU A 38 -21.68 -21.64 22.23
C GLU A 38 -21.77 -20.64 21.08
N TYR A 39 -22.21 -19.41 21.36
CA TYR A 39 -22.34 -18.37 20.33
C TYR A 39 -21.06 -18.18 19.51
N SER A 40 -19.88 -18.42 20.12
CA SER A 40 -18.57 -18.42 19.48
C SER A 40 -18.40 -19.48 18.38
N GLU A 41 -18.90 -20.72 18.59
CA GLU A 41 -18.85 -21.77 17.54
C GLU A 41 -19.77 -21.39 16.36
N TYR A 42 -20.90 -20.78 16.66
CA TYR A 42 -21.82 -20.29 15.63
C TYR A 42 -21.21 -19.14 14.81
N GLN A 43 -20.61 -18.16 15.47
CA GLN A 43 -19.89 -17.06 14.79
C GLN A 43 -18.75 -17.61 13.93
N LYS A 44 -17.98 -18.55 14.44
CA LYS A 44 -16.87 -19.18 13.68
C LYS A 44 -17.39 -19.88 12.42
N MET A 45 -18.49 -20.59 12.53
CA MET A 45 -19.10 -21.25 11.37
C MET A 45 -19.55 -20.24 10.31
N LEU A 46 -20.19 -19.14 10.70
CA LEU A 46 -20.60 -18.07 9.78
C LEU A 46 -19.38 -17.38 9.16
N ALA A 47 -18.33 -17.15 9.93
CA ALA A 47 -17.08 -16.57 9.44
C ALA A 47 -16.45 -17.46 8.35
N HIS A 48 -16.38 -18.77 8.56
CA HIS A 48 -15.88 -19.72 7.55
C HIS A 48 -16.72 -19.69 6.26
N LEU A 49 -18.05 -19.56 6.38
CA LEU A 49 -18.91 -19.41 5.19
C LEU A 49 -18.64 -18.11 4.44
N GLY A 50 -18.47 -17.02 5.17
CA GLY A 50 -18.09 -15.73 4.59
C GLY A 50 -16.73 -15.78 3.89
N GLY A 51 -15.74 -16.35 4.55
CA GLY A 51 -14.41 -16.56 3.97
C GLY A 51 -14.42 -17.44 2.72
N CYS A 52 -15.21 -18.52 2.76
CA CYS A 52 -15.40 -19.41 1.60
C CYS A 52 -16.05 -18.66 0.42
N ALA A 53 -17.11 -17.87 0.66
CA ALA A 53 -17.79 -17.07 -0.36
C ALA A 53 -16.86 -16.01 -0.95
N TYR A 54 -16.13 -15.29 -0.10
CA TYR A 54 -15.13 -14.31 -0.50
C TYR A 54 -14.07 -14.94 -1.41
N ARG A 55 -13.43 -16.03 -0.96
CA ARG A 55 -12.38 -16.69 -1.72
C ARG A 55 -12.84 -17.13 -3.11
N ASN A 56 -14.08 -17.58 -3.24
CA ASN A 56 -14.65 -18.01 -4.52
C ASN A 56 -15.28 -16.84 -5.32
N ASN A 57 -15.17 -15.62 -4.84
CA ASN A 57 -15.80 -14.44 -5.43
C ASN A 57 -17.28 -14.69 -5.81
N SER A 58 -18.01 -15.33 -4.92
CA SER A 58 -19.39 -15.77 -5.18
C SER A 58 -20.26 -15.71 -3.94
N ARG A 59 -21.47 -15.22 -4.11
CA ARG A 59 -22.50 -15.33 -3.07
C ARG A 59 -22.99 -16.75 -2.85
N SER A 60 -22.75 -17.65 -3.81
CA SER A 60 -23.18 -19.04 -3.77
C SER A 60 -21.95 -19.95 -3.65
N VAL A 61 -22.00 -20.87 -2.69
CA VAL A 61 -20.94 -21.82 -2.42
C VAL A 61 -21.52 -23.24 -2.29
N SER A 62 -20.82 -24.23 -2.88
CA SER A 62 -21.23 -25.61 -2.77
C SER A 62 -20.80 -26.24 -1.45
N ALA A 63 -21.47 -27.31 -1.04
CA ALA A 63 -21.09 -28.08 0.14
C ALA A 63 -19.63 -28.58 0.04
N ASN A 64 -19.21 -29.02 -1.15
CA ASN A 64 -17.81 -29.44 -1.38
C ASN A 64 -16.81 -28.32 -1.17
N THR A 65 -17.10 -27.13 -1.69
CA THR A 65 -16.23 -25.94 -1.52
C THR A 65 -16.09 -25.56 -0.04
N ILE A 66 -17.19 -25.66 0.72
CA ILE A 66 -17.16 -25.42 2.17
C ILE A 66 -16.32 -26.50 2.88
N TYR A 67 -16.48 -27.76 2.48
CA TYR A 67 -15.68 -28.86 3.05
C TYR A 67 -14.18 -28.70 2.80
N GLU A 68 -13.80 -28.33 1.58
CA GLU A 68 -12.42 -28.05 1.20
C GLU A 68 -11.87 -26.86 2.03
N TYR A 69 -12.63 -25.78 2.13
CA TYR A 69 -12.24 -24.61 2.91
C TYR A 69 -11.98 -24.96 4.38
N CYS A 70 -12.94 -25.62 5.03
CA CYS A 70 -12.78 -26.04 6.42
C CYS A 70 -11.64 -27.04 6.62
N THR A 71 -11.32 -27.86 5.62
CA THR A 71 -10.19 -28.80 5.70
C THR A 71 -8.87 -28.07 5.72
N VAL A 72 -8.71 -27.05 4.86
CA VAL A 72 -7.51 -26.20 4.85
C VAL A 72 -7.40 -25.38 6.14
N MET A 73 -8.52 -24.89 6.65
CA MET A 73 -8.57 -24.15 7.91
C MET A 73 -8.42 -25.05 9.16
N ASP A 74 -8.23 -26.35 8.97
CA ASP A 74 -8.07 -27.38 10.02
C ASP A 74 -9.25 -27.44 10.99
N ASP A 75 -10.45 -27.19 10.51
CA ASP A 75 -11.67 -27.22 11.31
C ASP A 75 -12.62 -28.33 10.88
N LYS A 76 -12.12 -29.56 10.87
CA LYS A 76 -12.89 -30.76 10.49
C LYS A 76 -14.14 -30.99 11.36
N LYS A 77 -14.12 -30.50 12.61
CA LYS A 77 -15.27 -30.61 13.52
C LYS A 77 -16.42 -29.73 13.05
N LEU A 78 -16.12 -28.49 12.61
CA LEU A 78 -17.08 -27.54 12.08
C LEU A 78 -17.74 -28.09 10.79
N CYS A 79 -16.94 -28.67 9.91
CA CYS A 79 -17.42 -29.33 8.70
C CYS A 79 -18.39 -30.47 8.99
N LYS A 80 -18.05 -31.34 9.94
CA LYS A 80 -18.95 -32.45 10.35
C LYS A 80 -20.24 -31.92 10.94
N ASN A 81 -20.19 -30.85 11.71
CA ASN A 81 -21.38 -30.19 12.27
C ASN A 81 -22.21 -29.56 11.16
N TRP A 82 -21.59 -28.96 10.17
CA TRP A 82 -22.25 -28.41 8.99
C TRP A 82 -23.03 -29.48 8.21
N ILE A 83 -22.40 -30.62 7.89
CA ILE A 83 -23.03 -31.74 7.17
C ILE A 83 -24.22 -32.29 7.99
N LYS A 84 -24.08 -32.44 9.30
CA LYS A 84 -25.17 -32.86 10.19
C LYS A 84 -26.32 -31.85 10.26
N LEU A 85 -26.04 -30.57 10.12
CA LEU A 85 -27.08 -29.52 10.08
C LEU A 85 -28.02 -29.67 8.89
N HIS A 86 -27.52 -30.24 7.77
CA HIS A 86 -28.33 -30.51 6.58
C HIS A 86 -29.15 -31.80 6.65
N GLN A 87 -28.75 -32.74 7.49
CA GLN A 87 -29.38 -34.06 7.55
C GLN A 87 -30.54 -34.17 8.55
N ASP A 88 -30.59 -33.28 9.57
CA ASP A 88 -31.62 -33.32 10.63
C ASP A 88 -32.48 -32.08 10.61
N ASP A 89 -33.70 -32.17 11.16
CA ASP A 89 -34.57 -31.05 11.54
C ASP A 89 -33.95 -30.19 12.64
N ASN A 90 -32.70 -29.83 12.44
CA ASN A 90 -31.86 -29.12 13.40
C ASN A 90 -32.21 -27.63 13.35
N PRO A 91 -32.51 -27.06 14.44
CA PRO A 91 -32.92 -25.69 14.60
C PRO A 91 -31.82 -24.65 14.30
N SER A 92 -30.53 -25.02 14.33
CA SER A 92 -29.45 -24.16 13.81
C SER A 92 -29.57 -23.93 12.29
N LYS A 93 -30.23 -24.88 11.59
CA LYS A 93 -30.64 -24.71 10.20
C LYS A 93 -31.56 -23.50 10.00
N LEU A 94 -32.53 -23.27 10.91
CA LEU A 94 -33.42 -22.12 10.83
C LEU A 94 -32.70 -20.76 10.99
N VAL A 95 -31.67 -20.71 11.81
CA VAL A 95 -30.87 -19.47 11.98
C VAL A 95 -30.05 -19.20 10.72
N LEU A 96 -29.50 -20.24 10.10
CA LEU A 96 -28.77 -20.12 8.83
C LEU A 96 -29.66 -19.72 7.67
N LEU A 97 -30.88 -20.28 7.58
CA LEU A 97 -31.84 -19.95 6.53
C LEU A 97 -32.31 -18.48 6.55
N PHE A 98 -32.03 -17.74 7.61
CA PHE A 98 -32.34 -16.31 7.67
C PHE A 98 -31.38 -15.50 6.78
N PHE A 99 -30.15 -15.97 6.62
CA PHE A 99 -29.12 -15.30 5.82
C PHE A 99 -28.79 -16.01 4.52
N LEU A 100 -29.17 -17.29 4.44
CA LEU A 100 -28.77 -18.21 3.40
C LEU A 100 -30.00 -18.81 2.73
N ARG A 101 -29.94 -18.91 1.42
CA ARG A 101 -30.90 -19.62 0.59
C ARG A 101 -30.26 -20.91 0.09
N GLU A 102 -30.94 -22.04 0.28
CA GLU A 102 -30.53 -23.29 -0.34
C GLU A 102 -31.07 -23.31 -1.78
N ASN A 103 -30.18 -23.42 -2.75
CA ASN A 103 -30.52 -23.63 -4.15
C ASN A 103 -30.25 -25.09 -4.52
N TYR A 104 -31.34 -25.80 -4.82
CA TYR A 104 -31.24 -27.15 -5.37
C TYR A 104 -31.10 -27.04 -6.90
N LYS A 105 -30.01 -27.50 -7.50
CA LYS A 105 -29.94 -27.66 -8.96
C LYS A 105 -30.91 -28.76 -9.36
N ASN A 106 -32.06 -28.39 -9.94
CA ASN A 106 -33.10 -29.29 -10.39
C ASN A 106 -32.53 -30.31 -11.41
N GLY A 107 -32.28 -31.54 -10.95
CA GLY A 107 -32.26 -32.70 -11.82
C GLY A 107 -33.67 -33.32 -11.75
N ASN A 108 -34.29 -33.57 -12.88
CA ASN A 108 -35.59 -34.20 -13.03
C ASN A 108 -35.53 -35.71 -12.62
N ASP A 109 -35.27 -36.02 -11.36
CA ASP A 109 -35.41 -37.38 -10.88
C ASP A 109 -35.97 -37.40 -9.45
N SER A 110 -37.22 -37.73 -9.39
CA SER A 110 -38.00 -38.00 -8.18
C SER A 110 -37.60 -39.37 -7.60
N LYS A 111 -36.49 -39.50 -6.95
CA LYS A 111 -36.07 -40.52 -5.99
C LYS A 111 -34.53 -40.64 -6.01
N SER A 112 -33.85 -39.66 -5.43
CA SER A 112 -32.44 -39.89 -5.11
C SER A 112 -32.15 -39.39 -3.70
N THR A 113 -31.52 -40.21 -2.92
CA THR A 113 -30.70 -39.85 -1.79
C THR A 113 -30.00 -38.52 -2.09
N ILE A 114 -30.11 -37.57 -1.18
CA ILE A 114 -29.53 -36.25 -1.27
C ILE A 114 -28.06 -36.41 -1.69
N ASP A 115 -27.80 -36.13 -2.96
CA ASP A 115 -26.44 -36.11 -3.47
C ASP A 115 -25.85 -34.78 -2.95
N ASP A 116 -25.06 -34.85 -1.88
CA ASP A 116 -24.45 -33.72 -1.15
C ASP A 116 -23.66 -32.76 -2.07
N GLN A 117 -23.32 -33.22 -3.30
CA GLN A 117 -22.59 -32.45 -4.30
C GLN A 117 -23.43 -31.38 -5.03
N LYS A 118 -24.76 -31.43 -4.95
CA LYS A 118 -25.65 -30.52 -5.71
C LYS A 118 -26.27 -29.39 -4.88
N THR A 119 -26.04 -29.36 -3.57
CA THR A 119 -26.58 -28.32 -2.71
C THR A 119 -25.67 -27.11 -2.74
N GLU A 120 -26.18 -25.99 -3.18
CA GLU A 120 -25.51 -24.68 -3.11
C GLU A 120 -26.17 -23.82 -2.05
N ILE A 121 -25.35 -23.10 -1.32
CA ILE A 121 -25.78 -22.11 -0.32
C ILE A 121 -25.52 -20.75 -0.89
N GLU A 122 -26.56 -19.92 -0.94
CA GLU A 122 -26.49 -18.56 -1.42
C GLU A 122 -26.76 -17.56 -0.30
N PHE A 123 -25.88 -16.57 -0.15
CA PHE A 123 -26.13 -15.44 0.72
C PHE A 123 -27.21 -14.53 0.14
N MET A 124 -28.22 -14.20 0.93
CA MET A 124 -29.33 -13.35 0.49
C MET A 124 -28.89 -11.94 0.12
N HIS A 125 -27.87 -11.42 0.80
CA HIS A 125 -27.25 -10.13 0.52
C HIS A 125 -25.73 -10.23 0.42
N LYS A 126 -25.15 -9.51 -0.55
CA LYS A 126 -23.70 -9.43 -0.75
C LYS A 126 -22.99 -8.95 0.52
N THR A 127 -23.49 -7.89 1.14
CA THR A 127 -22.92 -7.31 2.36
C THR A 127 -22.88 -8.24 3.58
N PHE A 128 -23.70 -9.29 3.62
CA PHE A 128 -23.61 -10.30 4.69
C PHE A 128 -22.35 -11.14 4.57
N TYR A 129 -22.02 -11.63 3.37
CA TYR A 129 -20.81 -12.40 3.24
C TYR A 129 -19.55 -11.52 3.34
N GLU A 130 -19.61 -10.28 2.89
CA GLU A 130 -18.50 -9.31 3.03
C GLU A 130 -18.19 -9.04 4.50
N TYR A 131 -19.21 -8.79 5.31
CA TYR A 131 -19.05 -8.66 6.76
C TYR A 131 -18.49 -9.93 7.41
N LEU A 132 -19.02 -11.11 7.04
CA LEU A 132 -18.54 -12.39 7.57
C LEU A 132 -17.12 -12.73 7.08
N ALA A 133 -16.76 -12.33 5.87
CA ALA A 133 -15.38 -12.43 5.36
C ALA A 133 -14.44 -11.55 6.19
N ALA A 134 -14.85 -10.34 6.55
CA ALA A 134 -14.05 -9.48 7.43
C ALA A 134 -13.84 -10.11 8.82
N ILE A 135 -14.87 -10.74 9.39
CA ILE A 135 -14.74 -11.51 10.64
C ILE A 135 -13.74 -12.67 10.46
N GLU A 136 -13.80 -13.39 9.35
CA GLU A 136 -12.89 -14.51 9.08
C GLU A 136 -11.44 -14.04 8.94
N ILE A 137 -11.21 -12.91 8.27
CA ILE A 137 -9.89 -12.28 8.17
C ILE A 137 -9.33 -11.98 9.56
N ILE A 138 -10.10 -11.30 10.41
CA ILE A 138 -9.69 -10.94 11.76
C ILE A 138 -9.45 -12.20 12.61
N ARG A 139 -10.28 -13.22 12.45
CA ARG A 139 -10.12 -14.50 13.14
C ARG A 139 -8.82 -15.20 12.74
N LEU A 140 -8.50 -15.25 11.45
CA LEU A 140 -7.24 -15.81 10.96
C LEU A 140 -6.02 -15.08 11.52
N MET A 141 -6.07 -13.74 11.54
CA MET A 141 -5.02 -12.92 12.14
C MET A 141 -4.86 -13.22 13.63
N TYR A 142 -5.99 -13.34 14.36
CA TYR A 142 -5.95 -13.70 15.77
C TYR A 142 -5.37 -15.09 16.02
N GLU A 143 -5.81 -16.09 15.27
CA GLU A 143 -5.30 -17.45 15.42
C GLU A 143 -3.82 -17.58 15.03
N TYR A 144 -3.35 -16.72 14.10
CA TYR A 144 -1.94 -16.63 13.76
C TYR A 144 -1.10 -16.32 15.00
N THR A 145 -1.54 -15.40 15.86
CA THR A 145 -0.82 -15.02 17.10
C THR A 145 -0.79 -16.11 18.16
N LYS A 146 -1.67 -17.09 18.08
CA LYS A 146 -1.83 -18.14 19.11
C LYS A 146 -1.20 -19.48 18.71
N SER A 147 -0.68 -19.58 17.49
CA SER A 147 -0.19 -20.85 16.97
C SER A 147 1.30 -21.01 17.19
N ASP A 148 1.71 -22.19 17.64
CA ASP A 148 3.12 -22.60 17.62
C ASP A 148 3.57 -23.09 16.22
N ASP A 149 2.62 -23.30 15.28
CA ASP A 149 2.87 -23.73 13.92
C ASP A 149 2.62 -22.58 12.95
N TYR A 150 3.59 -21.69 12.88
CA TYR A 150 3.54 -20.49 12.04
C TYR A 150 3.42 -20.81 10.54
N ASP A 151 4.13 -21.84 10.06
CA ASP A 151 4.09 -22.24 8.65
C ASP A 151 2.69 -22.64 8.21
N LYS A 152 2.00 -23.40 9.05
CA LYS A 152 0.61 -23.81 8.79
C LYS A 152 -0.32 -22.62 8.74
N LYS A 153 -0.18 -21.68 9.67
CA LYS A 153 -1.01 -20.48 9.72
C LYS A 153 -0.75 -19.56 8.55
N LEU A 154 0.50 -19.37 8.16
CA LEU A 154 0.86 -18.59 6.98
C LEU A 154 0.25 -19.19 5.71
N LYS A 155 0.24 -20.53 5.58
CA LYS A 155 -0.43 -21.22 4.47
C LYS A 155 -1.94 -20.98 4.46
N GLN A 156 -2.60 -20.93 5.62
CA GLN A 156 -4.03 -20.63 5.71
C GLN A 156 -4.34 -19.19 5.29
N VAL A 157 -3.53 -18.22 5.71
CA VAL A 157 -3.62 -16.83 5.30
C VAL A 157 -3.40 -16.69 3.80
N PHE A 158 -2.36 -17.32 3.26
CA PHE A 158 -2.11 -17.34 1.82
C PHE A 158 -3.27 -17.98 1.05
N TYR A 159 -3.80 -19.09 1.51
CA TYR A 159 -4.97 -19.74 0.90
C TYR A 159 -6.18 -18.81 0.87
N MET A 160 -6.43 -18.06 1.95
CA MET A 160 -7.54 -17.12 2.04
C MET A 160 -7.46 -16.03 0.97
N PHE A 161 -6.28 -15.44 0.76
CA PHE A 161 -6.12 -14.25 -0.07
C PHE A 161 -5.62 -14.49 -1.50
N SER A 162 -5.36 -15.74 -1.89
CA SER A 162 -4.72 -16.06 -3.18
C SER A 162 -5.67 -16.16 -4.38
N GLN A 163 -6.99 -16.07 -4.18
CA GLN A 163 -7.99 -16.29 -5.24
C GLN A 163 -8.86 -15.07 -5.52
N ASN A 164 -9.00 -14.17 -4.56
CA ASN A 164 -9.78 -12.96 -4.70
C ASN A 164 -9.11 -11.81 -3.94
N ILE A 165 -9.22 -10.59 -4.46
CA ILE A 165 -8.67 -9.39 -3.83
C ILE A 165 -9.65 -8.90 -2.76
N VAL A 166 -9.13 -8.47 -1.62
CA VAL A 166 -9.93 -7.78 -0.59
C VAL A 166 -10.40 -6.46 -1.21
N ASP A 167 -11.70 -6.27 -1.29
CA ASP A 167 -12.27 -5.01 -1.76
C ASP A 167 -12.44 -4.00 -0.62
N ASN A 168 -12.66 -2.74 -0.98
CA ASN A 168 -12.81 -1.64 -0.01
C ASN A 168 -13.93 -1.89 1.02
N VAL A 169 -15.00 -2.58 0.64
CA VAL A 169 -16.12 -2.86 1.56
C VAL A 169 -15.71 -3.82 2.66
N ILE A 170 -14.97 -4.88 2.30
CA ILE A 170 -14.43 -5.83 3.28
C ILE A 170 -13.38 -5.15 4.15
N ALA A 171 -12.50 -4.35 3.55
CA ALA A 171 -11.49 -3.59 4.28
C ALA A 171 -12.12 -2.61 5.28
N ASP A 172 -13.17 -1.90 4.91
CA ASP A 172 -13.92 -1.02 5.80
C ASP A 172 -14.56 -1.78 6.96
N PHE A 173 -15.15 -2.96 6.72
CA PHE A 173 -15.65 -3.81 7.79
C PHE A 173 -14.53 -4.27 8.74
N VAL A 174 -13.38 -4.67 8.23
CA VAL A 174 -12.20 -5.02 9.05
C VAL A 174 -11.83 -3.84 9.96
N LYS A 175 -11.74 -2.64 9.39
CA LYS A 175 -11.45 -1.40 10.12
C LYS A 175 -12.49 -1.10 11.20
N GLU A 176 -13.77 -1.13 10.85
CA GLU A 176 -14.87 -0.87 11.78
C GLU A 176 -14.87 -1.86 12.95
N ILE A 177 -14.64 -3.15 12.68
CA ILE A 177 -14.61 -4.21 13.70
C ILE A 177 -13.43 -4.00 14.66
N ILE A 178 -12.24 -3.72 14.15
CA ILE A 178 -11.03 -3.54 14.95
C ILE A 178 -11.13 -2.28 15.82
N LEU A 179 -11.54 -1.15 15.25
CA LEU A 179 -11.63 0.12 15.96
C LEU A 179 -12.68 0.09 17.09
N ASN A 180 -13.76 -0.65 16.92
CA ASN A 180 -14.81 -0.73 17.93
C ASN A 180 -14.61 -1.83 18.97
N GLN A 181 -13.58 -2.67 18.82
CA GLN A 181 -13.23 -3.75 19.77
C GLN A 181 -14.41 -4.66 20.14
N ASN A 182 -15.39 -4.82 19.23
CA ASN A 182 -16.66 -5.47 19.52
C ASN A 182 -16.65 -6.98 19.25
N LEU A 183 -15.54 -7.52 18.73
CA LEU A 183 -15.40 -8.95 18.48
C LEU A 183 -14.43 -9.55 19.49
N MET A 184 -14.96 -10.46 20.30
CA MET A 184 -14.16 -11.31 21.17
C MET A 184 -13.97 -12.68 20.51
N PHE A 185 -12.73 -13.12 20.41
CA PHE A 185 -12.41 -14.50 20.06
C PHE A 185 -11.92 -15.20 21.33
N GLY A 186 -12.78 -16.05 21.90
CA GLY A 186 -12.57 -16.56 23.26
C GLY A 186 -12.72 -15.45 24.31
N ASP A 187 -11.76 -15.29 25.19
CA ASP A 187 -11.76 -14.28 26.26
C ASP A 187 -10.96 -13.02 25.91
N GLU A 188 -10.48 -12.88 24.69
CA GLU A 188 -9.61 -11.78 24.26
C GLU A 188 -10.21 -10.97 23.13
N VAL A 189 -9.97 -9.65 23.18
CA VAL A 189 -10.29 -8.69 22.12
C VAL A 189 -9.05 -8.49 21.26
N ILE A 190 -9.20 -8.48 19.92
CA ILE A 190 -8.14 -8.05 19.03
C ILE A 190 -8.08 -6.52 19.08
N THR A 191 -6.98 -6.00 19.61
CA THR A 191 -6.69 -4.57 19.54
C THR A 191 -6.05 -4.21 18.20
N LEU A 192 -6.14 -2.96 17.80
CA LEU A 192 -5.51 -2.45 16.58
C LEU A 192 -4.00 -2.77 16.60
N ALA A 193 -3.29 -2.43 17.67
CA ALA A 193 -1.85 -2.71 17.79
C ALA A 193 -1.49 -4.19 17.61
N LYS A 194 -2.34 -5.12 18.07
CA LYS A 194 -2.12 -6.54 17.89
C LYS A 194 -2.36 -6.99 16.45
N TYR A 195 -3.38 -6.46 15.81
CA TYR A 195 -3.65 -6.70 14.39
C TYR A 195 -2.46 -6.25 13.53
N ASP A 196 -1.88 -5.08 13.84
CA ASP A 196 -0.74 -4.49 13.15
C ASP A 196 0.50 -5.36 13.24
N SER A 197 0.83 -5.75 14.46
CA SER A 197 1.96 -6.63 14.69
C SER A 197 1.85 -7.94 13.90
N VAL A 198 0.64 -8.49 13.84
CA VAL A 198 0.39 -9.74 13.08
C VAL A 198 0.48 -9.52 11.58
N LEU A 199 -0.12 -8.45 11.08
CA LEU A 199 -0.07 -8.14 9.64
C LEU A 199 1.38 -7.91 9.19
N SER A 200 2.15 -7.18 9.98
CA SER A 200 3.56 -6.95 9.79
C SER A 200 4.36 -8.27 9.74
N GLU A 201 4.12 -9.16 10.70
CA GLU A 201 4.75 -10.48 10.75
C GLU A 201 4.38 -11.35 9.54
N ILE A 202 3.11 -11.34 9.12
CA ILE A 202 2.64 -12.05 7.93
C ILE A 202 3.36 -11.52 6.67
N VAL A 203 3.48 -10.21 6.54
CA VAL A 203 4.19 -9.58 5.41
C VAL A 203 5.66 -9.98 5.43
N SER A 204 6.34 -9.84 6.55
CA SER A 204 7.77 -10.22 6.69
C SER A 204 8.02 -11.70 6.44
N SER A 205 7.14 -12.57 6.95
CA SER A 205 7.26 -14.03 6.79
C SER A 205 6.99 -14.47 5.35
N ALA A 206 6.08 -13.83 4.64
CA ALA A 206 5.79 -14.13 3.24
C ALA A 206 7.01 -13.98 2.34
N TYR A 207 7.96 -13.06 2.66
CA TYR A 207 9.21 -12.91 1.93
C TYR A 207 10.27 -13.95 2.24
N ASN A 208 10.29 -14.43 3.47
CA ASN A 208 11.25 -15.44 3.90
C ASN A 208 10.87 -16.84 3.38
N VAL A 209 9.62 -17.00 2.96
CA VAL A 209 9.12 -18.27 2.38
C VAL A 209 9.11 -18.14 0.86
N ASN A 210 9.80 -19.08 0.20
CA ASN A 210 9.75 -19.17 -1.25
C ASN A 210 8.32 -19.59 -1.67
N TYR A 211 7.51 -18.66 -2.19
CA TYR A 211 6.13 -18.93 -2.64
C TYR A 211 5.95 -20.19 -3.49
N PRO A 212 6.84 -20.51 -4.46
CA PRO A 212 6.77 -21.76 -5.20
C PRO A 212 6.88 -22.99 -4.31
N VAL A 213 7.66 -22.93 -3.23
CA VAL A 213 7.81 -24.03 -2.25
C VAL A 213 6.56 -24.13 -1.38
N MET A 214 5.97 -23.01 -0.97
CA MET A 214 4.68 -23.02 -0.24
C MET A 214 3.56 -23.69 -1.04
N ILE A 215 3.54 -23.47 -2.35
CA ILE A 215 2.51 -23.99 -3.25
C ILE A 215 2.83 -25.43 -3.67
N GLY A 216 4.11 -25.81 -3.74
CA GLY A 216 4.57 -27.11 -4.26
C GLY A 216 4.78 -28.24 -3.25
N THR A 217 4.91 -27.97 -1.97
CA THR A 217 5.36 -28.93 -0.97
C THR A 217 4.37 -29.29 0.13
N GLY A 218 3.09 -29.13 -0.07
CA GLY A 218 2.12 -29.51 0.94
C GLY A 218 0.75 -29.79 0.39
N ASP A 219 -0.17 -30.19 1.25
CA ASP A 219 -1.58 -30.44 0.93
C ASP A 219 -2.26 -29.30 0.17
N LEU A 220 -1.69 -28.10 0.18
CA LEU A 220 -2.16 -26.95 -0.59
C LEU A 220 -1.99 -27.12 -2.11
N SER A 221 -1.01 -27.89 -2.58
CA SER A 221 -0.85 -28.16 -4.02
C SER A 221 -2.05 -28.88 -4.63
N GLN A 222 -2.81 -29.60 -3.82
CA GLN A 222 -4.05 -30.25 -4.22
C GLN A 222 -5.21 -29.24 -4.37
N TYR A 223 -5.18 -28.14 -3.64
CA TYR A 223 -6.24 -27.13 -3.60
C TYR A 223 -5.97 -25.92 -4.49
N LEU A 224 -4.69 -25.64 -4.76
CA LEU A 224 -4.26 -24.62 -5.70
C LEU A 224 -3.93 -25.32 -7.02
N TYR A 225 -4.88 -25.51 -7.91
CA TYR A 225 -4.68 -26.09 -9.25
C TYR A 225 -3.72 -25.24 -10.10
N VAL A 226 -2.45 -25.19 -9.69
CA VAL A 226 -1.41 -24.43 -10.40
C VAL A 226 -0.84 -25.32 -11.51
N ARG A 227 -1.49 -25.29 -12.67
CA ARG A 227 -1.03 -26.09 -13.83
C ARG A 227 0.12 -25.47 -14.60
N ASN A 228 0.39 -24.17 -14.39
CA ASN A 228 1.51 -23.50 -15.05
C ASN A 228 2.04 -22.28 -14.25
N TYR A 229 3.23 -21.82 -14.60
CA TYR A 229 3.94 -20.72 -13.94
C TYR A 229 3.14 -19.38 -13.97
N GLN A 230 2.39 -19.13 -15.05
CA GLN A 230 1.60 -17.89 -15.17
C GLN A 230 0.47 -17.84 -14.14
N ASN A 231 -0.19 -18.99 -13.89
CA ASN A 231 -1.23 -19.06 -12.86
C ASN A 231 -0.64 -18.82 -11.46
N LEU A 232 0.56 -19.33 -11.19
CA LEU A 232 1.27 -19.08 -9.94
C LEU A 232 1.55 -17.60 -9.74
N LYS A 233 2.07 -16.91 -10.76
CA LYS A 233 2.32 -15.46 -10.71
C LYS A 233 1.06 -14.69 -10.39
N ASN A 234 -0.07 -15.00 -11.03
CA ASN A 234 -1.35 -14.35 -10.76
C ASN A 234 -1.86 -14.59 -9.34
N ILE A 235 -1.68 -15.80 -8.80
CA ILE A 235 -2.06 -16.15 -7.42
C ILE A 235 -1.26 -15.33 -6.41
N VAL A 236 0.06 -15.25 -6.60
CA VAL A 236 0.94 -14.44 -5.73
C VAL A 236 0.56 -12.96 -5.79
N LEU A 237 0.35 -12.42 -6.98
CA LEU A 237 -0.07 -11.03 -7.16
C LEU A 237 -1.42 -10.73 -6.48
N THR A 238 -2.39 -11.65 -6.58
CA THR A 238 -3.69 -11.51 -5.90
C THR A 238 -3.53 -11.49 -4.38
N TYR A 239 -2.66 -12.34 -3.84
CA TYR A 239 -2.33 -12.35 -2.41
C TYR A 239 -1.71 -11.02 -1.97
N GLU A 240 -0.68 -10.56 -2.69
CA GLU A 240 0.03 -9.31 -2.37
C GLU A 240 -0.90 -8.10 -2.43
N LYS A 241 -1.79 -8.00 -3.42
CA LYS A 241 -2.81 -6.96 -3.50
C LYS A 241 -3.80 -7.03 -2.32
N SER A 242 -4.23 -8.21 -1.92
CA SER A 242 -5.12 -8.36 -0.76
C SER A 242 -4.47 -7.92 0.53
N ILE A 243 -3.20 -8.28 0.75
CA ILE A 243 -2.42 -7.81 1.91
C ILE A 243 -2.27 -6.28 1.87
N SER A 244 -2.04 -5.70 0.70
CA SER A 244 -1.94 -4.26 0.53
C SER A 244 -3.24 -3.53 0.90
N GLU A 245 -4.41 -4.04 0.49
CA GLU A 245 -5.69 -3.45 0.92
C GLU A 245 -5.89 -3.54 2.45
N LEU A 246 -5.46 -4.63 3.07
CA LEU A 246 -5.49 -4.77 4.52
C LEU A 246 -4.50 -3.83 5.23
N ILE A 247 -3.37 -3.50 4.60
CA ILE A 247 -2.43 -2.50 5.10
C ILE A 247 -3.09 -1.12 5.13
N LYS A 248 -3.89 -0.72 4.13
CA LYS A 248 -4.60 0.57 4.12
C LYS A 248 -5.55 0.74 5.30
N VAL A 249 -6.19 -0.32 5.75
CA VAL A 249 -7.07 -0.30 6.94
C VAL A 249 -6.32 0.18 8.16
N THR A 250 -5.03 -0.04 8.18
CA THR A 250 -4.13 0.16 9.31
C THR A 250 -3.41 1.51 9.30
N THR A 251 -3.65 2.37 8.30
CA THR A 251 -2.91 3.62 8.07
C THR A 251 -3.04 4.71 9.13
N ASN A 252 -3.79 4.52 10.18
CA ASN A 252 -3.74 5.38 11.37
C ASN A 252 -2.65 4.95 12.37
N PHE A 253 -1.69 4.13 11.92
CA PHE A 253 -0.61 3.63 12.77
C PHE A 253 0.42 4.68 13.07
N THR A 254 0.67 4.81 14.33
CA THR A 254 1.78 5.61 14.84
C THR A 254 3.04 4.81 15.09
N ASP A 255 3.05 3.49 14.88
CA ASP A 255 4.18 2.67 15.33
C ASP A 255 4.39 1.33 14.61
N ILE A 256 4.54 1.34 13.28
CA ILE A 256 5.34 0.30 12.63
C ILE A 256 6.80 0.76 12.72
N SER A 257 7.23 1.20 13.89
CA SER A 257 8.57 1.64 14.14
C SER A 257 9.43 0.44 14.44
N GLY A 258 10.10 -0.05 13.48
CA GLY A 258 11.33 -0.66 13.85
C GLY A 258 11.85 -1.85 13.09
N ASN A 259 11.11 -2.63 12.31
CA ASN A 259 11.73 -3.76 11.57
C ASN A 259 10.96 -4.26 10.37
N ASP A 260 9.90 -3.61 9.97
CA ASP A 260 9.00 -4.23 9.01
C ASP A 260 9.39 -3.79 7.60
N ASN A 261 10.30 -4.56 7.04
CA ASN A 261 10.65 -4.50 5.64
C ASN A 261 9.48 -5.04 4.81
N ILE A 262 8.59 -4.18 4.36
CA ILE A 262 7.62 -4.50 3.30
C ILE A 262 8.35 -4.58 1.95
N CYS A 263 9.63 -4.91 1.98
CA CYS A 263 10.52 -4.97 0.83
C CYS A 263 10.07 -6.01 -0.19
N LYS A 264 10.22 -5.65 -1.47
CA LYS A 264 9.97 -6.52 -2.64
C LYS A 264 8.51 -6.86 -2.92
N LEU A 265 7.55 -6.17 -2.31
CA LEU A 265 6.13 -6.32 -2.64
C LEU A 265 5.84 -5.83 -4.06
N GLN A 266 4.94 -6.54 -4.74
CA GLN A 266 4.40 -6.13 -6.04
C GLN A 266 3.14 -5.31 -5.79
N LEU A 267 3.30 -4.00 -5.69
CA LEU A 267 2.26 -3.02 -5.36
C LEU A 267 1.91 -2.15 -6.58
N GLU A 268 1.99 -2.72 -7.77
CA GLU A 268 1.69 -2.02 -9.02
C GLU A 268 0.24 -1.51 -9.05
N ASN A 269 0.05 -0.28 -9.52
CA ASN A 269 -1.26 0.35 -9.70
C ASN A 269 -2.13 0.37 -8.43
N MET A 270 -1.53 0.57 -7.27
CA MET A 270 -2.27 0.67 -6.01
C MET A 270 -2.91 2.06 -5.87
N GLU A 271 -4.17 2.06 -5.40
CA GLU A 271 -4.91 3.27 -5.03
C GLU A 271 -4.61 3.62 -3.56
N TRP A 272 -3.55 4.39 -3.34
CA TRP A 272 -3.06 4.77 -2.01
C TRP A 272 -3.14 6.28 -1.75
N ASP A 273 -4.11 6.94 -2.35
CA ASP A 273 -4.38 8.35 -2.06
C ASP A 273 -4.73 8.56 -0.58
N ASP A 274 -4.30 9.70 -0.03
CA ASP A 274 -4.51 10.09 1.36
C ASP A 274 -3.95 9.11 2.42
N VAL A 275 -3.16 8.11 2.01
CA VAL A 275 -2.62 7.09 2.90
C VAL A 275 -1.52 7.68 3.80
N ASN A 276 -1.39 7.18 5.02
CA ASN A 276 -0.26 7.48 5.88
C ASN A 276 0.65 6.26 6.03
N ILE A 277 1.79 6.29 5.35
CA ILE A 277 2.86 5.29 5.42
C ILE A 277 4.18 5.92 5.84
N ALA A 278 4.10 6.95 6.71
CA ALA A 278 5.28 7.61 7.26
C ALA A 278 6.19 6.61 7.97
N SER A 279 7.50 6.74 7.74
CA SER A 279 8.55 5.86 8.30
C SER A 279 8.50 4.39 7.85
N TRP A 280 7.67 4.02 6.89
CA TRP A 280 7.68 2.66 6.37
C TRP A 280 8.92 2.38 5.53
N VAL A 281 9.34 1.10 5.51
CA VAL A 281 10.43 0.62 4.66
C VAL A 281 9.83 -0.14 3.48
N LEU A 282 9.81 0.51 2.32
CA LEU A 282 9.30 -0.01 1.05
C LEU A 282 10.45 -0.23 0.05
N ASP A 283 11.64 -0.57 0.55
CA ASP A 283 12.83 -0.80 -0.27
C ASP A 283 12.61 -1.97 -1.23
N TYR A 284 13.05 -1.82 -2.49
CA TYR A 284 12.92 -2.84 -3.54
C TYR A 284 11.48 -3.19 -3.94
N CYS A 285 10.47 -2.44 -3.51
CA CYS A 285 9.09 -2.65 -3.92
C CYS A 285 8.87 -2.21 -5.37
N ASN A 286 7.93 -2.86 -6.05
CA ASN A 286 7.40 -2.37 -7.31
C ASN A 286 6.06 -1.69 -7.05
N MET A 287 6.02 -0.37 -7.17
CA MET A 287 4.85 0.49 -7.00
C MET A 287 4.55 1.29 -8.27
N SER A 288 4.99 0.78 -9.43
CA SER A 288 4.77 1.46 -10.70
C SER A 288 3.27 1.70 -10.97
N GLY A 289 2.96 2.89 -11.49
CA GLY A 289 1.59 3.31 -11.78
C GLY A 289 0.70 3.50 -10.55
N SER A 290 1.24 3.48 -9.32
CA SER A 290 0.43 3.66 -8.11
C SER A 290 0.05 5.12 -7.87
N HIS A 291 -1.15 5.33 -7.30
CA HIS A 291 -1.68 6.62 -6.90
C HIS A 291 -1.41 6.85 -5.41
N LEU A 292 -0.73 7.95 -5.10
CA LEU A 292 -0.30 8.36 -3.76
C LEU A 292 -0.58 9.86 -3.56
N GLU A 293 -1.63 10.40 -4.19
CA GLU A 293 -1.99 11.81 -4.04
C GLU A 293 -2.30 12.14 -2.57
N ASN A 294 -1.79 13.27 -2.09
CA ASN A 294 -1.91 13.71 -0.70
C ASN A 294 -1.38 12.71 0.35
N ALA A 295 -0.70 11.63 -0.04
CA ALA A 295 -0.20 10.65 0.90
C ALA A 295 0.86 11.24 1.86
N ILE A 296 0.94 10.70 3.09
CA ILE A 296 1.94 11.06 4.08
C ILE A 296 3.02 9.98 4.08
N LEU A 297 4.20 10.32 3.54
CA LEU A 297 5.34 9.43 3.32
C LEU A 297 6.56 9.85 4.15
N SER A 298 6.43 10.83 5.04
CA SER A 298 7.58 11.45 5.72
C SER A 298 8.46 10.41 6.42
N GLY A 299 9.76 10.41 6.09
CA GLY A 299 10.73 9.47 6.64
C GLY A 299 10.61 8.04 6.11
N ALA A 300 9.74 7.76 5.15
CA ALA A 300 9.67 6.44 4.52
C ALA A 300 10.91 6.15 3.68
N SER A 301 11.19 4.87 3.43
CA SER A 301 12.29 4.43 2.58
C SER A 301 11.75 3.70 1.34
N PHE A 302 12.13 4.18 0.15
CA PHE A 302 11.83 3.61 -1.16
C PHE A 302 13.12 3.29 -1.92
N LYS A 303 14.19 2.92 -1.22
CA LYS A 303 15.47 2.62 -1.87
C LYS A 303 15.35 1.48 -2.85
N TYR A 304 15.93 1.67 -4.04
CA TYR A 304 15.91 0.66 -5.10
C TYR A 304 14.50 0.24 -5.54
N SER A 305 13.46 0.98 -5.19
CA SER A 305 12.09 0.68 -5.59
C SER A 305 11.81 1.17 -6.99
N ASP A 306 10.86 0.51 -7.65
CA ASP A 306 10.29 0.95 -8.90
C ASP A 306 9.00 1.72 -8.62
N ILE A 307 9.01 3.03 -8.84
CA ILE A 307 7.85 3.91 -8.71
C ILE A 307 7.58 4.66 -10.03
N GLN A 308 7.93 4.04 -11.17
CA GLN A 308 7.64 4.59 -12.49
C GLN A 308 6.15 4.87 -12.65
N ASP A 309 5.84 5.96 -13.35
CA ASP A 309 4.46 6.39 -13.61
C ASP A 309 3.58 6.57 -12.35
N ALA A 310 4.18 6.57 -11.16
CA ALA A 310 3.43 6.80 -9.92
C ALA A 310 3.05 8.28 -9.77
N VAL A 311 1.88 8.53 -9.15
CA VAL A 311 1.33 9.87 -8.92
C VAL A 311 1.46 10.22 -7.44
N LEU A 312 2.39 11.14 -7.10
CA LEU A 312 2.64 11.62 -5.74
C LEU A 312 2.30 13.12 -5.61
N MET A 313 1.31 13.58 -6.36
CA MET A 313 0.90 14.99 -6.33
C MET A 313 0.47 15.39 -4.92
N MET A 314 0.96 16.56 -4.46
CA MET A 314 0.65 17.09 -3.12
C MET A 314 0.99 16.16 -1.95
N ALA A 315 1.72 15.07 -2.16
CA ALA A 315 2.16 14.20 -1.08
C ALA A 315 3.11 14.92 -0.12
N THR A 316 3.08 14.53 1.16
CA THR A 316 4.04 14.97 2.17
C THR A 316 5.11 13.88 2.34
N ALA A 317 6.28 14.07 1.72
CA ALA A 317 7.36 13.08 1.65
C ALA A 317 8.69 13.66 2.18
N ASP A 318 8.61 14.45 3.26
CA ASP A 318 9.79 15.04 3.89
C ASP A 318 10.72 13.96 4.45
N ARG A 319 12.03 14.09 4.21
CA ARG A 319 13.06 13.14 4.64
C ARG A 319 12.87 11.72 4.09
N THR A 320 12.04 11.55 3.08
CA THR A 320 11.86 10.26 2.40
C THR A 320 13.10 9.89 1.61
N ASP A 321 13.49 8.62 1.65
CA ASP A 321 14.65 8.12 0.92
C ASP A 321 14.24 7.40 -0.37
N PHE A 322 14.41 8.09 -1.50
CA PHE A 322 14.21 7.56 -2.86
C PHE A 322 15.53 7.19 -3.54
N SER A 323 16.63 7.05 -2.79
CA SER A 323 17.94 6.79 -3.40
C SER A 323 17.96 5.49 -4.21
N ASN A 324 18.56 5.55 -5.41
CA ASN A 324 18.61 4.44 -6.36
C ASN A 324 17.23 3.94 -6.87
N ALA A 325 16.15 4.64 -6.61
CA ALA A 325 14.82 4.28 -7.12
C ALA A 325 14.71 4.58 -8.62
N THR A 326 13.78 3.91 -9.31
CA THR A 326 13.37 4.21 -10.68
C THR A 326 12.16 5.13 -10.65
N LEU A 327 12.30 6.34 -11.25
CA LEU A 327 11.30 7.41 -11.17
C LEU A 327 10.74 7.83 -12.54
N ASP A 328 11.06 7.13 -13.62
CA ASP A 328 10.63 7.53 -14.95
C ASP A 328 9.09 7.69 -15.00
N GLY A 329 8.57 8.81 -15.50
CA GLY A 329 7.13 9.11 -15.51
C GLY A 329 6.52 9.59 -14.20
N THR A 330 7.25 9.56 -13.09
CA THR A 330 6.70 9.91 -11.76
C THR A 330 6.32 11.39 -11.65
N ASP A 331 5.16 11.68 -11.07
CA ASP A 331 4.64 13.03 -10.82
C ASP A 331 4.63 13.41 -9.34
N PHE A 332 5.53 14.32 -8.96
CA PHE A 332 5.62 14.93 -7.62
C PHE A 332 5.04 16.35 -7.57
N THR A 333 4.23 16.76 -8.54
CA THR A 333 3.72 18.14 -8.61
C THR A 333 3.19 18.63 -7.26
N LYS A 334 3.73 19.77 -6.78
CA LYS A 334 3.36 20.40 -5.51
C LYS A 334 3.57 19.54 -4.25
N ALA A 335 4.33 18.46 -4.31
CA ALA A 335 4.66 17.69 -3.13
C ALA A 335 5.62 18.44 -2.20
N SER A 336 5.56 18.14 -0.89
CA SER A 336 6.59 18.50 0.09
C SER A 336 7.63 17.38 0.17
N LEU A 337 8.89 17.70 -0.13
CA LEU A 337 10.03 16.80 -0.23
C LEU A 337 11.24 17.35 0.54
N VAL A 338 10.99 18.09 1.62
CA VAL A 338 12.06 18.73 2.42
C VAL A 338 13.06 17.68 2.90
N ALA A 339 14.34 17.90 2.58
CA ALA A 339 15.44 16.99 2.90
C ALA A 339 15.26 15.55 2.35
N ALA A 340 14.44 15.34 1.33
CA ALA A 340 14.31 14.04 0.68
C ALA A 340 15.59 13.64 -0.05
N ASN A 341 15.86 12.33 -0.10
CA ASN A 341 17.07 11.80 -0.70
C ASN A 341 16.80 11.15 -2.06
N PHE A 342 17.25 11.79 -3.14
CA PHE A 342 17.18 11.32 -4.52
C PHE A 342 18.54 10.94 -5.07
N SER A 343 19.53 10.64 -4.23
CA SER A 343 20.90 10.35 -4.70
C SER A 343 20.98 9.09 -5.58
N ASN A 344 21.89 9.11 -6.53
CA ASN A 344 22.17 8.03 -7.48
C ASN A 344 21.02 7.69 -8.46
N ILE A 345 20.01 8.52 -8.59
CA ILE A 345 18.90 8.31 -9.54
C ILE A 345 19.36 8.53 -10.98
N ILE A 346 18.82 7.73 -11.88
CA ILE A 346 19.01 7.83 -13.31
C ILE A 346 17.65 7.91 -13.97
N THR A 347 17.32 9.05 -14.60
CA THR A 347 16.08 9.19 -15.37
C THR A 347 16.34 9.07 -16.87
N LYS A 348 15.40 8.45 -17.56
CA LYS A 348 15.38 8.34 -19.04
C LYS A 348 14.22 9.12 -19.62
N GLU A 349 13.13 9.21 -18.88
CA GLU A 349 11.88 9.89 -19.22
C GLU A 349 11.62 11.08 -18.29
N ILE A 350 10.51 11.78 -18.49
CA ILE A 350 10.16 12.97 -17.73
C ILE A 350 9.81 12.57 -16.29
N VAL A 351 10.43 13.24 -15.32
CA VAL A 351 10.00 13.24 -13.92
C VAL A 351 9.55 14.65 -13.58
N ASN A 352 8.41 14.80 -12.93
CA ASN A 352 7.80 16.10 -12.69
C ASN A 352 7.90 16.53 -11.22
N PHE A 353 8.71 17.57 -10.98
CA PHE A 353 8.86 18.25 -9.69
C PHE A 353 8.32 19.69 -9.74
N GLN A 354 7.32 19.95 -10.58
CA GLN A 354 6.79 21.31 -10.72
C GLN A 354 6.19 21.83 -9.42
N GLY A 355 6.65 23.00 -8.96
CA GLY A 355 6.13 23.66 -7.77
C GLY A 355 6.32 22.90 -6.47
N THR A 356 7.24 21.92 -6.43
CA THR A 356 7.58 21.16 -5.23
C THR A 356 8.42 21.98 -4.25
N ILE A 357 8.34 21.63 -2.96
CA ILE A 357 9.22 22.14 -1.91
C ILE A 357 10.28 21.08 -1.63
N ILE A 358 11.53 21.28 -2.11
CA ILE A 358 12.62 20.31 -1.99
C ILE A 358 13.83 20.94 -1.27
N ASN A 359 13.59 21.77 -0.30
CA ASN A 359 14.65 22.41 0.49
C ASN A 359 15.57 21.36 1.09
N SER A 360 16.89 21.54 0.91
CA SER A 360 17.94 20.60 1.36
C SER A 360 17.81 19.20 0.71
N GLY A 361 17.09 19.06 -0.40
CA GLY A 361 17.00 17.79 -1.14
C GLY A 361 18.35 17.31 -1.67
N ASN A 362 18.58 16.01 -1.61
CA ASN A 362 19.84 15.42 -2.06
C ASN A 362 19.71 14.75 -3.43
N PHE A 363 20.23 15.38 -4.47
CA PHE A 363 20.32 14.88 -5.84
C PHE A 363 21.77 14.56 -6.23
N ALA A 364 22.64 14.28 -5.29
CA ALA A 364 24.05 14.01 -5.58
C ALA A 364 24.21 12.73 -6.42
N ARG A 365 25.15 12.77 -7.38
CA ARG A 365 25.52 11.65 -8.27
C ARG A 365 24.38 11.16 -9.16
N THR A 366 23.40 12.01 -9.45
CA THR A 366 22.27 11.69 -10.33
C THR A 366 22.61 11.88 -11.81
N ARG A 367 21.82 11.23 -12.67
CA ARG A 367 21.79 11.48 -14.11
C ARG A 367 20.36 11.82 -14.50
N LEU A 368 20.02 13.11 -14.44
CA LEU A 368 18.68 13.61 -14.70
C LEU A 368 18.55 14.03 -16.17
N LYS A 369 17.59 13.45 -16.86
CA LYS A 369 17.25 13.76 -18.24
C LYS A 369 15.78 14.21 -18.32
N ASN A 370 15.56 15.39 -18.89
CA ASN A 370 14.24 15.99 -19.10
C ASN A 370 13.40 16.18 -17.81
N VAL A 371 14.02 16.27 -16.66
CA VAL A 371 13.33 16.50 -15.38
C VAL A 371 12.79 17.92 -15.31
N ASN A 372 11.53 18.06 -14.85
CA ASN A 372 10.85 19.34 -14.74
C ASN A 372 10.89 19.87 -13.30
N PHE A 373 11.68 20.91 -13.03
CA PHE A 373 11.76 21.63 -11.76
C PHE A 373 11.12 23.01 -11.84
N LEU A 374 10.17 23.24 -12.77
CA LEU A 374 9.51 24.53 -12.95
C LEU A 374 8.92 25.06 -11.64
N GLY A 375 9.42 26.21 -11.17
CA GLY A 375 8.97 26.84 -9.94
C GLY A 375 9.20 26.05 -8.67
N ALA A 376 10.13 25.08 -8.67
CA ALA A 376 10.47 24.31 -7.49
C ALA A 376 11.34 25.12 -6.51
N ASP A 377 11.11 24.94 -5.21
CA ASP A 377 11.97 25.44 -4.15
C ASP A 377 13.08 24.43 -3.86
N LEU A 378 14.29 24.71 -4.36
CA LEU A 378 15.48 23.89 -4.28
C LEU A 378 16.57 24.50 -3.40
N GLN A 379 16.18 25.38 -2.46
CA GLN A 379 17.14 26.04 -1.56
C GLN A 379 17.97 25.00 -0.81
N ASN A 380 19.28 25.22 -0.70
CA ASN A 380 20.23 24.30 -0.08
C ASN A 380 20.30 22.91 -0.72
N ALA A 381 19.69 22.66 -1.88
CA ALA A 381 19.72 21.36 -2.53
C ALA A 381 21.14 20.96 -2.99
N ASN A 382 21.42 19.67 -2.96
CA ASN A 382 22.71 19.11 -3.31
C ASN A 382 22.66 18.36 -4.65
N PHE A 383 23.21 18.93 -5.72
CA PHE A 383 23.36 18.31 -7.04
C PHE A 383 24.80 17.88 -7.34
N ASN A 384 25.70 17.82 -6.36
CA ASN A 384 27.10 17.57 -6.58
C ASN A 384 27.36 16.27 -7.37
N ASN A 385 28.28 16.35 -8.32
CA ASN A 385 28.70 15.25 -9.18
C ASN A 385 27.61 14.69 -10.09
N SER A 386 26.58 15.47 -10.40
CA SER A 386 25.43 15.08 -11.19
C SER A 386 25.57 15.46 -12.66
N LYS A 387 24.68 14.89 -13.49
CA LYS A 387 24.57 15.24 -14.90
C LYS A 387 23.12 15.63 -15.20
N LEU A 388 22.93 16.88 -15.60
CA LEU A 388 21.64 17.48 -15.90
C LEU A 388 21.52 17.69 -17.42
N ILE A 389 20.54 17.05 -18.06
CA ILE A 389 20.34 17.12 -19.50
C ILE A 389 18.90 17.46 -19.82
N GLY A 390 18.67 18.62 -20.44
CA GLY A 390 17.33 19.06 -20.85
C GLY A 390 16.38 19.31 -19.67
N CYS A 391 16.91 19.51 -18.47
CA CYS A 391 16.12 19.82 -17.29
C CYS A 391 15.56 21.24 -17.37
N ASN A 392 14.39 21.46 -16.78
CA ASN A 392 13.73 22.77 -16.73
C ASN A 392 13.79 23.32 -15.30
N PHE A 393 14.60 24.35 -15.06
CA PHE A 393 14.71 25.06 -13.80
C PHE A 393 14.05 26.46 -13.86
N SER A 394 13.20 26.72 -14.88
CA SER A 394 12.56 28.03 -14.99
C SER A 394 11.77 28.38 -13.74
N GLY A 395 12.00 29.56 -13.17
CA GLY A 395 11.38 30.00 -11.92
C GLY A 395 11.76 29.21 -10.67
N ALA A 396 12.72 28.30 -10.72
CA ALA A 396 13.18 27.55 -9.55
C ALA A 396 14.09 28.42 -8.66
N ASP A 397 14.05 28.19 -7.35
CA ASP A 397 14.92 28.83 -6.37
C ASP A 397 16.05 27.86 -5.95
N LEU A 398 17.27 28.13 -6.39
CA LEU A 398 18.50 27.40 -6.06
C LEU A 398 19.37 28.14 -5.03
N THR A 399 18.81 29.07 -4.26
CA THR A 399 19.56 29.81 -3.23
C THR A 399 20.33 28.84 -2.32
N ASP A 400 21.62 29.11 -2.12
CA ASP A 400 22.55 28.31 -1.33
C ASP A 400 22.73 26.84 -1.80
N ALA A 401 22.18 26.46 -2.96
CA ALA A 401 22.34 25.11 -3.52
C ALA A 401 23.78 24.81 -3.93
N SER A 402 24.12 23.54 -4.04
CA SER A 402 25.44 23.08 -4.45
C SER A 402 25.39 22.28 -5.75
N LEU A 403 25.99 22.84 -6.81
CA LEU A 403 26.13 22.22 -8.13
C LEU A 403 27.59 21.89 -8.46
N ASN A 404 28.43 21.59 -7.48
CA ASN A 404 29.85 21.35 -7.72
C ASN A 404 30.09 20.09 -8.59
N ASN A 405 30.97 20.19 -9.57
CA ASN A 405 31.31 19.12 -10.52
C ASN A 405 30.11 18.65 -11.38
N VAL A 406 29.11 19.50 -11.63
CA VAL A 406 27.91 19.14 -12.41
C VAL A 406 28.18 19.32 -13.90
N ILE A 407 27.67 18.39 -14.71
CA ILE A 407 27.62 18.52 -16.16
C ILE A 407 26.25 18.99 -16.57
N ILE A 408 26.16 20.17 -17.20
CA ILE A 408 24.88 20.78 -17.61
C ILE A 408 24.80 20.76 -19.14
N LYS A 409 23.65 20.29 -19.68
CA LYS A 409 23.40 20.30 -21.13
C LYS A 409 21.96 20.64 -21.44
N LYS A 410 21.73 21.69 -22.23
CA LYS A 410 20.42 22.09 -22.75
C LYS A 410 19.36 22.28 -21.67
N CYS A 411 19.72 22.72 -20.48
CA CYS A 411 18.78 23.07 -19.41
C CYS A 411 18.20 24.47 -19.64
N LYS A 412 16.99 24.70 -19.12
CA LYS A 412 16.31 26.00 -19.11
C LYS A 412 16.46 26.63 -17.73
N TRP A 413 16.69 27.95 -17.69
CA TRP A 413 16.99 28.71 -16.47
C TRP A 413 16.19 30.04 -16.38
N ASP A 414 15.13 30.19 -17.18
CA ASP A 414 14.35 31.44 -17.22
C ASP A 414 13.83 31.78 -15.81
N ASP A 415 14.09 32.99 -15.34
CA ASP A 415 13.69 33.47 -13.99
C ASP A 415 14.18 32.59 -12.81
N CYS A 416 15.23 31.80 -13.02
CA CYS A 416 15.82 30.98 -11.97
C CYS A 416 16.66 31.85 -11.01
N ILE A 417 16.52 31.59 -9.69
CA ILE A 417 17.29 32.28 -8.65
C ILE A 417 18.51 31.43 -8.29
N MET A 418 19.73 32.02 -8.35
CA MET A 418 20.99 31.34 -8.02
C MET A 418 21.80 32.06 -6.92
N GLN A 419 21.14 32.74 -6.01
CA GLN A 419 21.82 33.46 -4.93
C GLN A 419 22.70 32.50 -4.12
N ASN A 420 24.01 32.80 -4.01
CA ASN A 420 25.03 32.00 -3.32
C ASN A 420 25.15 30.54 -3.83
N THR A 421 24.55 30.18 -4.95
CA THR A 421 24.66 28.82 -5.52
C THR A 421 26.13 28.51 -5.84
N LYS A 422 26.63 27.37 -5.34
CA LYS A 422 28.04 26.96 -5.53
C LYS A 422 28.22 26.25 -6.87
N LEU A 423 29.09 26.78 -7.73
CA LEU A 423 29.35 26.30 -9.08
C LEU A 423 30.80 25.80 -9.25
N GLN A 424 31.45 25.26 -8.22
CA GLN A 424 32.84 24.85 -8.27
C GLN A 424 33.07 23.74 -9.32
N ASN A 425 34.12 23.89 -10.11
CA ASN A 425 34.50 22.98 -11.18
C ASN A 425 33.46 22.78 -12.29
N ILE A 426 32.50 23.71 -12.41
CA ILE A 426 31.60 23.78 -13.56
C ILE A 426 32.30 24.53 -14.71
N ASP A 427 32.19 23.98 -15.91
CA ASP A 427 32.50 24.72 -17.12
C ASP A 427 31.37 25.70 -17.42
N ILE A 428 31.64 27.00 -17.21
CA ILE A 428 30.64 28.05 -17.31
C ILE A 428 30.13 28.23 -18.76
N SER A 429 30.84 27.71 -19.76
CA SER A 429 30.37 27.70 -21.16
C SER A 429 29.15 26.80 -21.41
N GLN A 430 28.75 26.02 -20.42
CA GLN A 430 27.54 25.22 -20.47
C GLN A 430 26.26 26.06 -20.33
N PHE A 431 26.39 27.32 -19.88
CA PHE A 431 25.35 28.34 -19.88
C PHE A 431 25.40 29.22 -21.11
N ASP A 432 24.30 29.74 -21.59
CA ASP A 432 24.28 30.70 -22.71
C ASP A 432 24.72 32.09 -22.25
N LEU A 433 25.97 32.38 -22.25
CA LEU A 433 26.53 33.66 -21.84
C LEU A 433 26.26 34.81 -22.83
N ASN A 434 25.53 34.58 -23.93
CA ASN A 434 25.02 35.65 -24.78
C ASN A 434 23.69 36.19 -24.29
N ASP A 435 22.96 35.44 -23.48
CA ASP A 435 21.71 35.86 -22.85
C ASP A 435 21.98 36.71 -21.61
N ASP A 436 21.39 37.93 -21.60
CA ASP A 436 21.57 38.86 -20.50
C ASP A 436 20.91 38.41 -19.19
N SER A 437 19.78 37.65 -19.27
CA SER A 437 19.11 37.06 -18.10
C SER A 437 19.96 35.97 -17.44
N ILE A 438 20.63 35.18 -18.23
CA ILE A 438 21.58 34.15 -17.74
C ILE A 438 22.81 34.83 -17.08
N ILE A 439 23.32 35.93 -17.65
CA ILE A 439 24.40 36.68 -17.03
C ILE A 439 23.98 37.26 -15.69
N GLU A 440 22.79 37.82 -15.59
CA GLU A 440 22.23 38.36 -14.36
C GLU A 440 22.07 37.31 -13.30
N MET A 441 21.42 36.18 -13.61
CA MET A 441 21.28 35.00 -12.74
C MET A 441 22.65 34.50 -12.23
N LEU A 442 23.61 34.28 -13.11
CA LEU A 442 24.96 33.82 -12.74
C LEU A 442 25.74 34.82 -11.90
N SER A 443 25.43 36.13 -12.00
CA SER A 443 26.07 37.16 -11.18
C SER A 443 25.77 36.99 -9.68
N GLU A 444 24.69 36.36 -9.32
CA GLU A 444 24.29 36.07 -7.94
C GLU A 444 25.01 34.83 -7.37
N ALA A 445 25.47 33.92 -8.22
CA ALA A 445 26.09 32.65 -7.84
C ALA A 445 27.53 32.82 -7.31
N ASP A 446 28.00 31.82 -6.55
CA ASP A 446 29.42 31.69 -6.19
C ASP A 446 30.21 31.08 -7.36
N LEU A 447 30.95 31.92 -8.06
CA LEU A 447 31.76 31.55 -9.20
C LEU A 447 33.22 31.15 -8.83
N THR A 448 33.47 30.84 -7.57
CA THR A 448 34.77 30.39 -7.10
C THR A 448 35.16 29.06 -7.77
N ASN A 449 36.33 29.03 -8.39
CA ASN A 449 36.87 27.86 -9.09
C ASN A 449 36.00 27.33 -10.25
N VAL A 450 35.20 28.18 -10.92
CA VAL A 450 34.58 27.79 -12.20
C VAL A 450 35.60 27.65 -13.31
N ILE A 451 35.29 26.83 -14.28
CA ILE A 451 36.16 26.56 -15.46
C ILE A 451 35.67 27.46 -16.61
N TRP A 452 36.55 28.21 -17.20
CA TRP A 452 36.30 29.18 -18.27
C TRP A 452 36.61 28.63 -19.68
N ASN A 453 36.36 27.34 -19.91
CA ASN A 453 36.58 26.76 -21.23
C ASN A 453 35.59 27.35 -22.26
N LEU A 454 36.10 27.56 -23.48
CA LEU A 454 35.31 28.04 -24.61
C LEU A 454 34.55 29.35 -24.35
N VAL A 455 34.88 30.10 -23.31
CA VAL A 455 34.31 31.41 -23.00
C VAL A 455 35.20 32.47 -23.64
N THR A 456 34.58 33.40 -24.37
CA THR A 456 35.32 34.53 -24.95
C THR A 456 35.66 35.54 -23.86
N GLU A 457 36.78 36.27 -24.04
CA GLU A 457 37.18 37.35 -23.12
C GLU A 457 36.05 38.41 -22.91
N LYS A 458 35.27 38.65 -23.97
CA LYS A 458 34.13 39.58 -23.90
C LYS A 458 33.02 39.03 -22.96
N GLN A 459 32.70 37.76 -23.03
CA GLN A 459 31.70 37.10 -22.20
C GLN A 459 32.15 37.04 -20.73
N GLU A 460 33.39 36.65 -20.49
CA GLU A 460 33.96 36.63 -19.15
C GLU A 460 33.96 38.01 -18.52
N LYS A 461 34.38 39.04 -19.24
CA LYS A 461 34.38 40.41 -18.76
C LYS A 461 32.96 40.92 -18.45
N LYS A 462 31.97 40.52 -19.27
CA LYS A 462 30.56 40.87 -19.06
C LYS A 462 30.04 40.26 -17.75
N LEU A 463 30.26 38.96 -17.51
CA LEU A 463 29.84 38.26 -16.30
C LEU A 463 30.54 38.82 -15.05
N ARG A 464 31.86 39.03 -15.10
CA ARG A 464 32.61 39.63 -13.97
C ARG A 464 32.06 41.03 -13.59
N LYS A 465 31.78 41.84 -14.58
CA LYS A 465 31.19 43.17 -14.35
C LYS A 465 29.78 43.08 -13.74
N ALA A 466 28.97 42.13 -14.16
CA ALA A 466 27.63 41.91 -13.56
C ALA A 466 27.78 41.46 -12.10
N LYS A 467 28.73 40.59 -11.80
CA LYS A 467 29.04 40.12 -10.44
C LYS A 467 29.48 41.26 -9.52
N GLU A 468 30.42 42.07 -9.96
CA GLU A 468 30.88 43.28 -9.22
C GLU A 468 29.72 44.24 -8.90
N LYS A 469 28.79 44.41 -9.86
CA LYS A 469 27.60 45.25 -9.66
C LYS A 469 26.67 44.65 -8.62
N TYR A 470 26.44 43.32 -8.68
CA TYR A 470 25.59 42.60 -7.72
C TYR A 470 26.21 42.71 -6.30
N GLU A 471 27.50 42.42 -6.14
CA GLU A 471 28.21 42.51 -4.86
C GLU A 471 28.17 43.94 -4.27
N ALA A 472 28.26 44.96 -5.11
CA ALA A 472 28.13 46.35 -4.67
C ALA A 472 26.72 46.67 -4.15
N ILE A 473 25.68 46.17 -4.82
CA ILE A 473 24.27 46.33 -4.36
C ILE A 473 24.05 45.64 -3.00
N ILE A 474 24.54 44.42 -2.86
CA ILE A 474 24.44 43.64 -1.59
C ILE A 474 25.20 44.37 -0.49
N ALA A 475 26.42 44.89 -0.74
CA ALA A 475 27.21 45.62 0.24
C ALA A 475 26.53 46.91 0.70
N ASP A 476 25.78 47.57 -0.18
CA ASP A 476 25.02 48.80 0.18
C ASP A 476 23.76 48.46 1.00
N LEU A 477 23.09 47.36 0.73
CA LEU A 477 21.94 46.87 1.53
C LEU A 477 22.34 46.51 2.98
N TRP A 478 23.58 46.01 3.20
CA TRP A 478 24.07 45.68 4.54
C TRP A 478 24.59 46.87 5.35
N LYS A 479 24.63 48.06 4.75
CA LYS A 479 24.99 49.30 5.45
C LYS A 479 23.80 50.03 6.09
N ILE A 480 22.58 49.59 5.79
CA ILE A 480 21.31 50.09 6.35
C ILE A 480 20.91 49.24 7.54
#